data_bd78ac065bfb7ff26e452863780d44e6
#
_entry.id   bd78ac065bfb7ff26e452863780d44e6
#
_cell.length_a   1.000
_cell.length_b   1.000
_cell.length_c   1.000
_cell.angle_alpha   90.00
_cell.angle_beta   90.00
_cell.angle_gamma   90.00
#
_symmetry.space_group_name_H-M   'P 1'
#
loop_
_entity.id
_entity.type
_entity.pdbx_description
1 polymer ?
#
loop_
_entity_poly.entity_id
_entity_poly.type
_entity_poly.pdbx_seq_one_letter_code
_entity_poly.pdbx_strand_id
1 'polypeptide(L)'
;LPPGTTGQATVFLVCAESREELYNSVDSLRRRKPEEVKGTATVGSRLADRLAANILFNPQSGRIRKKAGEGSRLPMRSLWELSLSYDLPLILLSLGGTADQRLLRAYFQAYRLLTAGGIAVQMAVLYDDRGDYNRERHRLISLIAREEGVDGCLYSSGGIIPIEKGEVREELIALVEEYACHIAKNEPIIGWEDIKASRMIKIRDSSPQGVEIELPVAQGGFLGESYVINQRPRLPWCHVLSSRQFGTLVSDISLGFSYAFNSKETRLTPWDNDSSRDNIGERLILRKNGVFTDLVCGSAAVFSPYEAKYLSAGEGFSASTVVEVSSRGLCKRITVSLSLDGEAELAYYTEPCFGEGRLGSRMLSVEKLDGSLVIHGGEGDGGYSSISCSKECIFVTERRGFYTGDWRETRTSEDICAAAVVRLEGECRLEFYLSYGMCARSAVMMPGLFSKQEDTAERPKRLYCQDPLVSPLVNCSLRYQALHARLWARAGFYQCSGAYGFRDQLQDAMCICEENPSELKAMILRSCMSQFEEGDVLHWRHILPGKRPLGIRTKISDDRLWLPIAVCQYVMTTGDYGILGLRTRYACGL
;
A
#
# COMPACT_ATOMS: atom_id res chain seq x y z
N LEU A 1 34.69 4.01 -17.74
CA LEU A 1 35.89 4.73 -17.25
C LEU A 1 37.00 3.72 -17.05
N PRO A 2 38.26 4.03 -17.41
CA PRO A 2 39.41 3.16 -17.09
C PRO A 2 39.53 2.93 -15.59
N PRO A 3 40.07 1.79 -15.14
CA PRO A 3 40.28 1.53 -13.72
C PRO A 3 41.12 2.63 -13.07
N GLY A 4 40.65 3.18 -11.92
CA GLY A 4 41.36 4.25 -11.19
C GLY A 4 41.05 5.68 -11.65
N THR A 5 40.16 5.87 -12.63
CA THR A 5 39.71 7.22 -13.04
C THR A 5 38.35 7.54 -12.44
N THR A 6 38.19 8.78 -11.95
CA THR A 6 36.92 9.36 -11.52
C THR A 6 36.34 10.19 -12.66
N GLY A 7 35.09 9.94 -13.03
CA GLY A 7 34.34 10.76 -13.98
C GLY A 7 33.14 11.40 -13.30
N GLN A 8 32.82 12.63 -13.66
CA GLN A 8 31.61 13.31 -13.22
C GLN A 8 30.63 13.35 -14.38
N ALA A 9 29.40 12.88 -14.16
CA ALA A 9 28.30 13.00 -15.10
C ALA A 9 27.19 13.87 -14.49
N THR A 10 26.64 14.78 -15.30
CA THR A 10 25.46 15.56 -14.91
C THR A 10 24.27 15.03 -15.71
N VAL A 11 23.22 14.66 -15.02
CA VAL A 11 21.98 14.20 -15.62
C VAL A 11 20.91 15.26 -15.43
N PHE A 12 20.24 15.64 -16.51
CA PHE A 12 19.11 16.56 -16.48
C PHE A 12 17.82 15.78 -16.78
N LEU A 13 16.80 15.96 -15.94
CA LEU A 13 15.45 15.55 -16.24
C LEU A 13 14.66 16.77 -16.69
N VAL A 14 14.06 16.73 -17.86
CA VAL A 14 13.31 17.84 -18.44
C VAL A 14 11.90 17.37 -18.77
N CYS A 15 10.90 18.15 -18.35
CA CYS A 15 9.51 17.99 -18.72
C CYS A 15 9.03 19.26 -19.42
N ALA A 16 8.18 19.12 -20.44
CA ALA A 16 7.60 20.22 -21.18
C ALA A 16 6.20 19.87 -21.69
N GLU A 17 5.35 20.84 -21.93
CA GLU A 17 3.99 20.65 -22.43
C GLU A 17 3.95 20.29 -23.91
N SER A 18 5.00 20.63 -24.67
CA SER A 18 5.12 20.30 -26.08
C SER A 18 6.50 19.70 -26.43
N ARG A 19 6.54 18.96 -27.55
CA ARG A 19 7.78 18.37 -28.08
C ARG A 19 8.81 19.42 -28.47
N GLU A 20 8.37 20.55 -29.00
CA GLU A 20 9.24 21.66 -29.40
C GLU A 20 9.87 22.32 -28.17
N GLU A 21 9.10 22.58 -27.13
CA GLU A 21 9.56 23.13 -25.87
C GLU A 21 10.55 22.18 -25.16
N LEU A 22 10.29 20.87 -25.23
CA LEU A 22 11.19 19.84 -24.69
C LEU A 22 12.57 19.92 -25.38
N TYR A 23 12.61 19.95 -26.71
CA TYR A 23 13.87 20.07 -27.46
C TYR A 23 14.60 21.38 -27.17
N ASN A 24 13.90 22.51 -27.11
CA ASN A 24 14.47 23.80 -26.79
C ASN A 24 15.08 23.81 -25.37
N SER A 25 14.40 23.19 -24.41
CA SER A 25 14.88 23.06 -23.03
C SER A 25 16.13 22.18 -22.94
N VAL A 26 16.13 21.03 -23.62
CA VAL A 26 17.28 20.11 -23.68
C VAL A 26 18.50 20.81 -24.33
N ASP A 27 18.31 21.52 -25.44
CA ASP A 27 19.38 22.23 -26.11
C ASP A 27 19.92 23.41 -25.29
N SER A 28 19.05 24.11 -24.58
CA SER A 28 19.44 25.15 -23.62
C SER A 28 20.32 24.58 -22.50
N LEU A 29 19.95 23.44 -21.91
CA LEU A 29 20.72 22.79 -20.84
C LEU A 29 22.05 22.24 -21.34
N ARG A 30 22.12 21.69 -22.57
CA ARG A 30 23.35 21.21 -23.18
C ARG A 30 24.40 22.32 -23.40
N ARG A 31 23.95 23.54 -23.64
CA ARG A 31 24.82 24.71 -23.86
C ARG A 31 25.32 25.36 -22.57
N ARG A 32 24.67 25.06 -21.41
CA ARG A 32 25.06 25.62 -20.11
C ARG A 32 26.14 24.76 -19.47
N LYS A 33 27.12 25.41 -18.85
CA LYS A 33 28.06 24.71 -17.98
C LYS A 33 27.33 24.22 -16.72
N PRO A 34 27.67 23.05 -16.18
CA PRO A 34 27.04 22.54 -14.95
C PRO A 34 27.04 23.53 -13.79
N GLU A 35 28.03 24.40 -13.71
CA GLU A 35 28.19 25.45 -12.69
C GLU A 35 27.20 26.63 -12.86
N GLU A 36 26.74 26.89 -14.10
CA GLU A 36 25.76 27.92 -14.41
C GLU A 36 24.32 27.52 -14.08
N VAL A 37 24.06 26.21 -13.95
CA VAL A 37 22.76 25.66 -13.57
C VAL A 37 22.61 25.61 -12.03
N LYS A 38 23.72 25.63 -11.30
CA LYS A 38 23.74 25.80 -9.86
C LYS A 38 23.48 27.25 -9.52
N GLY A 39 22.22 27.66 -9.43
CA GLY A 39 21.86 28.93 -8.80
C GLY A 39 22.50 29.02 -7.42
N THR A 40 22.77 30.24 -6.94
CA THR A 40 23.22 30.48 -5.56
C THR A 40 22.23 29.84 -4.60
N ALA A 41 22.63 28.73 -3.97
CA ALA A 41 21.76 27.99 -3.08
C ALA A 41 21.38 28.86 -1.88
N THR A 42 20.15 29.33 -1.87
CA THR A 42 19.56 30.04 -0.73
C THR A 42 19.27 29.06 0.41
N VAL A 43 19.03 29.57 1.61
CA VAL A 43 18.56 28.76 2.74
C VAL A 43 17.26 28.01 2.35
N GLY A 44 16.34 28.72 1.68
CA GLY A 44 15.07 28.15 1.22
C GLY A 44 15.24 27.06 0.17
N SER A 45 16.20 27.17 -0.77
CA SER A 45 16.43 26.12 -1.77
C SER A 45 17.02 24.85 -1.16
N ARG A 46 18.01 24.98 -0.26
CA ARG A 46 18.56 23.81 0.46
C ARG A 46 17.50 23.11 1.33
N LEU A 47 16.64 23.90 1.97
CA LEU A 47 15.52 23.39 2.74
C LEU A 47 14.50 22.68 1.84
N ALA A 48 14.18 23.24 0.67
CA ALA A 48 13.28 22.62 -0.30
C ALA A 48 13.82 21.27 -0.78
N ASP A 49 15.11 21.18 -1.14
CA ASP A 49 15.74 19.93 -1.54
C ASP A 49 15.65 18.86 -0.44
N ARG A 50 15.88 19.25 0.81
CA ARG A 50 15.78 18.37 1.96
C ARG A 50 14.35 17.90 2.21
N LEU A 51 13.39 18.81 2.18
CA LEU A 51 11.97 18.49 2.33
C LEU A 51 11.48 17.59 1.18
N ALA A 52 11.88 17.89 -0.06
CA ALA A 52 11.60 17.05 -1.22
C ALA A 52 12.13 15.62 -1.02
N ALA A 53 13.38 15.47 -0.60
CA ALA A 53 13.97 14.17 -0.31
C ALA A 53 13.21 13.42 0.80
N ASN A 54 12.83 14.12 1.88
CA ASN A 54 12.05 13.51 2.96
C ASN A 54 10.64 13.10 2.50
N ILE A 55 9.96 13.94 1.72
CA ILE A 55 8.61 13.67 1.23
C ILE A 55 8.59 12.52 0.21
N LEU A 56 9.54 12.52 -0.74
CA LEU A 56 9.56 11.57 -1.85
C LEU A 56 10.17 10.22 -1.48
N PHE A 57 11.23 10.22 -0.66
CA PHE A 57 12.02 9.01 -0.41
C PHE A 57 11.89 8.49 1.02
N ASN A 58 11.44 9.30 1.96
CA ASN A 58 11.24 8.88 3.34
C ASN A 58 10.04 9.62 3.98
N PRO A 59 8.81 9.35 3.52
CA PRO A 59 7.62 10.03 4.01
C PRO A 59 7.36 9.83 5.51
N GLN A 60 8.09 8.92 6.15
CA GLN A 60 7.95 8.63 7.58
C GLN A 60 9.08 9.21 8.45
N SER A 61 10.18 9.70 7.86
CA SER A 61 11.27 10.30 8.63
C SER A 61 10.86 11.69 9.11
N GLY A 62 10.91 11.91 10.38
CA GLY A 62 10.60 13.20 11.02
C GLY A 62 9.34 13.19 11.87
N ARG A 63 8.71 12.05 12.05
CA ARG A 63 7.57 11.91 12.96
C ARG A 63 8.09 11.64 14.37
N ILE A 64 7.96 12.63 15.24
CA ILE A 64 8.08 12.39 16.68
C ILE A 64 6.82 11.62 17.08
N ARG A 65 6.94 10.31 17.30
CA ARG A 65 5.84 9.52 17.86
C ARG A 65 5.82 9.68 19.36
N LYS A 66 4.69 10.09 19.87
CA LYS A 66 4.38 9.94 21.29
C LYS A 66 4.23 8.44 21.60
N LYS A 67 4.48 8.05 22.85
CA LYS A 67 4.24 6.67 23.30
C LYS A 67 2.80 6.27 23.00
N ALA A 68 2.57 4.99 22.74
CA ALA A 68 1.24 4.44 22.57
C ALA A 68 0.33 4.90 23.73
N GLY A 69 -0.80 5.55 23.41
CA GLY A 69 -1.72 6.12 24.38
C GLY A 69 -1.59 7.64 24.64
N GLU A 70 -0.56 8.31 24.10
CA GLU A 70 -0.38 9.77 24.23
C GLU A 70 -0.82 10.55 22.98
N GLY A 71 -1.36 9.87 21.95
CA GLY A 71 -1.77 10.47 20.69
C GLY A 71 -3.21 11.00 20.68
N SER A 72 -3.58 11.68 19.58
CA SER A 72 -4.94 12.12 19.36
C SER A 72 -5.87 10.92 19.14
N ARG A 73 -7.04 10.94 19.77
CA ARG A 73 -8.12 9.95 19.55
C ARG A 73 -9.02 10.29 18.35
N LEU A 74 -8.76 11.41 17.70
CA LEU A 74 -9.56 11.87 16.59
C LEU A 74 -9.24 11.11 15.30
N PRO A 75 -10.24 10.79 14.48
CA PRO A 75 -10.01 10.18 13.17
C PRO A 75 -9.31 11.19 12.24
N MET A 76 -8.51 10.69 11.29
CA MET A 76 -7.74 11.53 10.34
C MET A 76 -8.58 12.55 9.58
N ARG A 77 -9.85 12.23 9.27
CA ARG A 77 -10.80 13.16 8.64
C ARG A 77 -11.06 14.42 9.45
N SER A 78 -10.76 14.42 10.76
CA SER A 78 -10.87 15.62 11.58
C SER A 78 -9.88 16.72 11.20
N LEU A 79 -8.83 16.40 10.40
CA LEU A 79 -7.96 17.43 9.80
C LEU A 79 -8.76 18.36 8.87
N TRP A 80 -9.86 17.92 8.29
CA TRP A 80 -10.74 18.77 7.46
C TRP A 80 -11.38 19.90 8.24
N GLU A 81 -11.56 19.76 9.54
CA GLU A 81 -12.04 20.85 10.41
C GLU A 81 -11.10 22.06 10.35
N LEU A 82 -9.82 21.82 10.01
CA LEU A 82 -8.79 22.84 9.83
C LEU A 82 -8.47 23.13 8.35
N SER A 83 -9.30 22.66 7.42
CA SER A 83 -9.01 22.75 5.96
C SER A 83 -7.70 22.05 5.53
N LEU A 84 -7.20 21.12 6.34
CA LEU A 84 -6.05 20.28 6.01
C LEU A 84 -6.50 18.97 5.38
N SER A 85 -5.87 18.56 4.27
CA SER A 85 -6.11 17.27 3.64
C SER A 85 -5.22 16.19 4.28
N TYR A 86 -5.76 15.01 4.51
CA TYR A 86 -4.95 13.86 4.93
C TYR A 86 -4.32 13.10 3.74
N ASP A 87 -4.58 13.53 2.51
CA ASP A 87 -3.99 12.95 1.29
C ASP A 87 -2.66 13.63 0.90
N LEU A 88 -2.35 14.79 1.47
CA LEU A 88 -1.16 15.56 1.16
C LEU A 88 -0.14 15.53 2.30
N PRO A 89 1.17 15.40 2.02
CA PRO A 89 2.20 15.58 3.03
C PRO A 89 2.07 16.94 3.74
N LEU A 90 2.17 16.94 5.07
CA LEU A 90 2.01 18.13 5.89
C LEU A 90 3.34 18.58 6.50
N ILE A 91 3.74 19.79 6.22
CA ILE A 91 4.83 20.49 6.93
C ILE A 91 4.21 21.31 8.06
N LEU A 92 4.68 21.12 9.27
CA LEU A 92 4.21 21.86 10.44
C LEU A 92 5.28 22.84 10.94
N LEU A 93 4.91 24.12 11.02
CA LEU A 93 5.70 25.15 11.69
C LEU A 93 5.05 25.50 13.03
N SER A 94 5.84 25.55 14.10
CA SER A 94 5.36 26.02 15.41
C SER A 94 6.08 27.31 15.78
N LEU A 95 5.36 28.42 15.78
CA LEU A 95 5.87 29.73 16.16
C LEU A 95 5.81 29.92 17.68
N GLY A 96 6.70 30.70 18.21
CA GLY A 96 6.78 31.03 19.64
C GLY A 96 8.17 31.44 20.10
N GLY A 97 9.07 31.70 19.15
CA GLY A 97 10.44 32.09 19.44
C GLY A 97 10.89 33.41 18.78
N THR A 98 12.09 33.85 19.11
CA THR A 98 12.73 35.02 18.52
C THR A 98 13.12 34.82 17.05
N ALA A 99 13.08 33.58 16.57
CA ALA A 99 13.47 33.23 15.20
C ALA A 99 12.27 33.08 14.24
N ASP A 100 11.04 33.38 14.68
CA ASP A 100 9.79 33.14 13.92
C ASP A 100 9.85 33.77 12.51
N GLN A 101 10.39 34.95 12.35
CA GLN A 101 10.53 35.59 11.04
C GLN A 101 11.44 34.80 10.09
N ARG A 102 12.59 34.33 10.58
CA ARG A 102 13.54 33.54 9.76
C ARG A 102 12.95 32.17 9.42
N LEU A 103 12.27 31.58 10.37
CA LEU A 103 11.58 30.29 10.17
C LEU A 103 10.52 30.40 9.08
N LEU A 104 9.61 31.36 9.16
CA LEU A 104 8.56 31.60 8.17
C LEU A 104 9.15 31.85 6.79
N ARG A 105 10.15 32.76 6.68
CA ARG A 105 10.77 33.09 5.40
C ARG A 105 11.40 31.87 4.73
N ALA A 106 12.18 31.08 5.47
CA ALA A 106 12.83 29.89 4.94
C ALA A 106 11.82 28.84 4.45
N TYR A 107 10.76 28.58 5.22
CA TYR A 107 9.78 27.56 4.88
C TYR A 107 8.79 28.03 3.81
N PHE A 108 8.43 29.30 3.73
CA PHE A 108 7.59 29.82 2.64
C PHE A 108 8.35 29.82 1.30
N GLN A 109 9.65 30.13 1.30
CA GLN A 109 10.51 29.95 0.13
C GLN A 109 10.58 28.48 -0.29
N ALA A 110 10.79 27.57 0.68
CA ALA A 110 10.83 26.14 0.41
C ALA A 110 9.48 25.62 -0.13
N TYR A 111 8.37 26.04 0.47
CA TYR A 111 7.02 25.69 -0.01
C TYR A 111 6.81 26.12 -1.46
N ARG A 112 7.14 27.37 -1.79
CA ARG A 112 7.04 27.87 -3.17
C ARG A 112 7.87 27.06 -4.16
N LEU A 113 9.10 26.69 -3.77
CA LEU A 113 9.98 25.88 -4.61
C LEU A 113 9.48 24.46 -4.79
N LEU A 114 8.94 23.82 -3.74
CA LEU A 114 8.34 22.49 -3.80
C LEU A 114 7.14 22.47 -4.75
N THR A 115 6.22 23.40 -4.57
CA THR A 115 5.00 23.50 -5.40
C THR A 115 5.30 23.86 -6.84
N ALA A 116 6.25 24.79 -7.08
CA ALA A 116 6.72 25.10 -8.42
C ALA A 116 7.44 23.91 -9.08
N GLY A 117 8.04 23.02 -8.31
CA GLY A 117 8.63 21.76 -8.75
C GLY A 117 7.61 20.62 -8.94
N GLY A 118 6.31 20.89 -8.79
CA GLY A 118 5.24 19.88 -8.95
C GLY A 118 5.09 18.94 -7.76
N ILE A 119 5.72 19.22 -6.62
CA ILE A 119 5.55 18.42 -5.39
C ILE A 119 4.35 18.95 -4.62
N ALA A 120 3.26 18.17 -4.63
CA ALA A 120 2.08 18.48 -3.85
C ALA A 120 2.36 18.35 -2.34
N VAL A 121 2.24 19.47 -1.61
CA VAL A 121 2.50 19.56 -0.17
C VAL A 121 1.63 20.66 0.44
N GLN A 122 1.21 20.47 1.67
CA GLN A 122 0.52 21.49 2.46
C GLN A 122 1.32 21.88 3.68
N MET A 123 1.03 23.04 4.24
CA MET A 123 1.73 23.58 5.39
C MET A 123 0.75 24.07 6.45
N ALA A 124 0.97 23.70 7.70
CA ALA A 124 0.29 24.29 8.84
C ALA A 124 1.26 25.20 9.64
N VAL A 125 0.79 26.35 10.08
CA VAL A 125 1.56 27.29 10.90
C VAL A 125 0.83 27.47 12.23
N LEU A 126 1.31 26.78 13.27
CA LEU A 126 0.78 26.93 14.64
C LEU A 126 1.38 28.17 15.29
N TYR A 127 0.51 29.03 15.82
CA TYR A 127 0.89 30.22 16.56
C TYR A 127 -0.03 30.45 17.75
N ASP A 128 0.33 31.35 18.65
CA ASP A 128 -0.45 31.69 19.84
C ASP A 128 -0.40 33.21 20.06
N ASP A 129 -1.50 33.89 19.74
CA ASP A 129 -1.69 35.34 19.97
C ASP A 129 -2.69 35.63 21.10
N ARG A 130 -2.96 34.64 21.99
CA ARG A 130 -3.85 34.83 23.12
C ARG A 130 -3.38 35.96 24.01
N GLY A 131 -4.27 36.92 24.28
CA GLY A 131 -3.95 38.12 25.08
C GLY A 131 -3.19 39.22 24.32
N ASP A 132 -2.84 39.03 23.06
CA ASP A 132 -2.25 40.07 22.21
C ASP A 132 -3.33 40.70 21.31
N TYR A 133 -3.74 41.92 21.67
CA TYR A 133 -4.70 42.71 20.88
C TYR A 133 -4.18 43.00 19.45
N ASN A 134 -2.87 43.10 19.28
CA ASN A 134 -2.25 43.44 17.99
C ASN A 134 -2.13 42.23 17.05
N ARG A 135 -2.31 40.99 17.53
CA ARG A 135 -2.16 39.75 16.77
C ARG A 135 -0.83 39.71 16.00
N GLU A 136 0.28 39.94 16.69
CA GLU A 136 1.62 40.14 16.09
C GLU A 136 2.04 38.96 15.22
N ARG A 137 1.82 37.71 15.68
CA ARG A 137 2.23 36.51 14.91
C ARG A 137 1.38 36.33 13.67
N HIS A 138 0.08 36.52 13.78
CA HIS A 138 -0.80 36.46 12.61
C HIS A 138 -0.42 37.52 11.55
N ARG A 139 -0.12 38.76 11.99
CA ARG A 139 0.37 39.83 11.08
C ARG A 139 1.69 39.45 10.46
N LEU A 140 2.62 38.87 11.25
CA LEU A 140 3.92 38.43 10.77
C LEU A 140 3.78 37.34 9.68
N ILE A 141 2.90 36.34 9.88
CA ILE A 141 2.60 35.30 8.89
C ILE A 141 2.15 35.96 7.58
N SER A 142 1.17 36.86 7.64
CA SER A 142 0.60 37.53 6.46
C SER A 142 1.64 38.41 5.75
N LEU A 143 2.49 39.12 6.51
CA LEU A 143 3.54 39.94 5.96
C LEU A 143 4.57 39.11 5.19
N ILE A 144 5.11 38.06 5.84
CA ILE A 144 6.13 37.22 5.23
C ILE A 144 5.55 36.43 4.03
N ALA A 145 4.29 35.98 4.11
CA ALA A 145 3.63 35.33 2.99
C ALA A 145 3.59 36.25 1.74
N ARG A 146 3.29 37.52 1.93
CA ARG A 146 3.28 38.51 0.84
C ARG A 146 4.69 38.77 0.30
N GLU A 147 5.67 38.93 1.18
CA GLU A 147 7.07 39.15 0.79
C GLU A 147 7.65 37.99 -0.02
N GLU A 148 7.26 36.75 0.32
CA GLU A 148 7.71 35.55 -0.36
C GLU A 148 6.80 35.11 -1.53
N GLY A 149 5.70 35.82 -1.79
CA GLY A 149 4.80 35.60 -2.91
C GLY A 149 3.95 34.32 -2.76
N VAL A 150 3.58 33.95 -1.53
CA VAL A 150 2.72 32.81 -1.21
C VAL A 150 1.43 33.21 -0.49
N ASP A 151 1.12 34.50 -0.45
CA ASP A 151 -0.09 35.03 0.18
C ASP A 151 -1.39 34.47 -0.45
N GLY A 152 -1.40 34.21 -1.75
CA GLY A 152 -2.50 33.54 -2.45
C GLY A 152 -2.71 32.06 -2.03
N CYS A 153 -1.74 31.47 -1.36
CA CYS A 153 -1.82 30.11 -0.82
C CYS A 153 -2.34 30.06 0.62
N LEU A 154 -2.47 31.20 1.31
CA LEU A 154 -2.99 31.24 2.67
C LEU A 154 -4.47 30.84 2.69
N TYR A 155 -4.85 30.00 3.66
CA TYR A 155 -6.22 29.50 3.87
C TYR A 155 -6.82 28.73 2.68
N SER A 156 -6.01 28.40 1.67
CA SER A 156 -6.47 27.59 0.55
C SER A 156 -6.31 26.09 0.85
N SER A 157 -7.21 25.28 0.33
CA SER A 157 -7.10 23.80 0.44
C SER A 157 -5.80 23.32 -0.24
N GLY A 158 -5.00 22.53 0.48
CA GLY A 158 -3.67 22.11 0.02
C GLY A 158 -2.61 23.21 0.05
N GLY A 159 -2.91 24.35 0.64
CA GLY A 159 -2.04 25.51 0.78
C GLY A 159 -1.35 25.64 2.13
N ILE A 160 -1.30 26.86 2.62
CA ILE A 160 -0.72 27.24 3.92
C ILE A 160 -1.84 27.63 4.87
N ILE A 161 -2.01 26.88 5.96
CA ILE A 161 -3.09 27.08 6.94
C ILE A 161 -2.49 27.62 8.26
N PRO A 162 -2.66 28.90 8.57
CA PRO A 162 -2.39 29.43 9.90
C PRO A 162 -3.41 28.91 10.90
N ILE A 163 -2.94 28.41 12.04
CA ILE A 163 -3.77 27.81 13.09
C ILE A 163 -3.44 28.47 14.42
N GLU A 164 -4.41 29.16 15.01
CA GLU A 164 -4.26 29.74 16.35
C GLU A 164 -4.56 28.69 17.40
N LYS A 165 -3.58 28.41 18.27
CA LYS A 165 -3.72 27.38 19.33
C LYS A 165 -4.86 27.64 20.30
N GLY A 166 -5.17 28.91 20.53
CA GLY A 166 -6.26 29.30 21.44
C GLY A 166 -7.68 29.05 20.91
N GLU A 167 -7.82 28.93 19.60
CA GLU A 167 -9.11 28.74 18.93
C GLU A 167 -9.41 27.28 18.58
N VAL A 168 -8.44 26.37 18.76
CA VAL A 168 -8.51 24.97 18.31
C VAL A 168 -8.37 24.03 19.51
N ARG A 169 -9.12 22.93 19.50
CA ARG A 169 -9.04 21.89 20.54
C ARG A 169 -7.64 21.26 20.58
N GLU A 170 -7.12 21.01 21.80
CA GLU A 170 -5.79 20.40 21.98
C GLU A 170 -5.65 19.05 21.27
N GLU A 171 -6.69 18.24 21.26
CA GLU A 171 -6.73 16.95 20.56
C GLU A 171 -6.52 17.09 19.05
N LEU A 172 -7.03 18.16 18.44
CA LEU A 172 -6.88 18.43 17.01
C LEU A 172 -5.48 18.98 16.71
N ILE A 173 -4.89 19.77 17.61
CA ILE A 173 -3.49 20.17 17.53
C ILE A 173 -2.57 18.95 17.62
N ALA A 174 -2.84 18.04 18.57
CA ALA A 174 -2.12 16.79 18.68
C ALA A 174 -2.22 15.95 17.40
N LEU A 175 -3.39 15.88 16.76
CA LEU A 175 -3.58 15.22 15.48
C LEU A 175 -2.72 15.86 14.36
N VAL A 176 -2.67 17.19 14.29
CA VAL A 176 -1.83 17.91 13.32
C VAL A 176 -0.34 17.61 13.55
N GLU A 177 0.11 17.60 14.80
CA GLU A 177 1.49 17.26 15.15
C GLU A 177 1.84 15.81 14.80
N GLU A 178 0.91 14.89 15.00
CA GLU A 178 1.08 13.48 14.63
C GLU A 178 1.07 13.26 13.14
N TYR A 179 0.25 14.03 12.42
CA TYR A 179 0.13 13.93 10.97
C TYR A 179 1.31 14.53 10.23
N ALA A 180 1.97 15.54 10.75
CA ALA A 180 3.04 16.23 10.07
C ALA A 180 4.22 15.32 9.70
N CYS A 181 4.61 15.32 8.44
CA CYS A 181 5.81 14.61 7.96
C CYS A 181 7.10 15.36 8.32
N HIS A 182 7.00 16.63 8.65
CA HIS A 182 8.11 17.47 9.10
C HIS A 182 7.59 18.52 10.08
N ILE A 183 8.28 18.67 11.21
CA ILE A 183 7.95 19.67 12.25
C ILE A 183 9.16 20.57 12.47
N ALA A 184 8.97 21.87 12.37
CA ALA A 184 9.99 22.87 12.67
C ALA A 184 9.57 23.77 13.83
N LYS A 185 10.46 23.92 14.80
CA LYS A 185 10.34 24.81 15.97
C LYS A 185 11.64 25.60 16.11
N ASN A 186 11.54 26.91 16.33
CA ASN A 186 12.64 27.84 16.62
C ASN A 186 13.60 28.12 15.47
N GLU A 187 14.17 27.14 14.78
CA GLU A 187 15.15 27.36 13.70
C GLU A 187 14.88 26.45 12.48
N PRO A 188 15.22 26.92 11.25
CA PRO A 188 15.16 26.06 10.08
C PRO A 188 16.22 24.96 10.19
N ILE A 189 15.80 23.71 10.03
CA ILE A 189 16.72 22.57 10.06
C ILE A 189 17.39 22.46 8.69
N ILE A 190 18.62 23.01 8.55
CA ILE A 190 19.34 23.17 7.27
C ILE A 190 20.47 22.14 7.11
N GLY A 191 20.97 21.56 8.21
CA GLY A 191 22.17 20.71 8.18
C GLY A 191 21.92 19.34 7.55
N TRP A 192 22.80 18.92 6.64
CA TRP A 192 22.93 17.54 6.17
C TRP A 192 23.82 16.69 7.08
N GLU A 193 24.43 17.30 8.09
CA GLU A 193 25.51 16.72 8.91
C GLU A 193 25.07 15.51 9.74
N ASP A 194 23.77 15.40 10.04
CA ASP A 194 23.22 14.27 10.82
C ASP A 194 22.72 13.10 9.97
N ILE A 195 22.67 13.24 8.65
CA ILE A 195 22.43 12.11 7.76
C ILE A 195 23.80 11.48 7.44
N LYS A 196 24.40 10.82 8.42
CA LYS A 196 25.36 9.78 8.10
C LYS A 196 24.60 8.80 7.22
N ALA A 197 24.93 8.78 5.93
CA ALA A 197 24.41 7.78 5.02
C ALA A 197 24.80 6.42 5.59
N SER A 198 23.90 5.86 6.38
CA SER A 198 24.06 4.48 6.86
C SER A 198 24.05 3.65 5.59
N ARG A 199 25.11 2.88 5.41
CA ARG A 199 25.29 2.05 4.21
C ARG A 199 24.15 1.03 4.18
N MET A 200 23.15 1.28 3.35
CA MET A 200 22.04 0.34 3.17
C MET A 200 22.56 -0.96 2.57
N ILE A 201 22.00 -2.07 2.99
CA ILE A 201 22.29 -3.38 2.41
C ILE A 201 21.92 -3.37 0.93
N LYS A 202 22.74 -4.04 0.13
CA LYS A 202 22.42 -4.32 -1.26
C LYS A 202 21.71 -5.66 -1.33
N ILE A 203 20.41 -5.63 -1.59
CA ILE A 203 19.62 -6.84 -1.82
C ILE A 203 19.80 -7.23 -3.29
N ARG A 204 20.18 -8.49 -3.53
CA ARG A 204 20.34 -9.06 -4.88
C ARG A 204 19.08 -9.83 -5.24
N ASP A 205 18.80 -9.91 -6.53
CA ASP A 205 17.80 -10.82 -7.06
C ASP A 205 18.35 -12.26 -6.96
N SER A 206 17.48 -13.23 -6.76
CA SER A 206 17.82 -14.66 -6.88
C SER A 206 17.96 -15.08 -8.35
N SER A 207 18.32 -16.33 -8.58
CA SER A 207 18.30 -16.94 -9.91
C SER A 207 17.12 -17.89 -10.03
N PRO A 208 16.46 -17.98 -11.20
CA PRO A 208 15.32 -18.87 -11.36
C PRO A 208 15.76 -20.33 -11.42
N GLN A 209 14.99 -21.20 -10.77
CA GLN A 209 15.02 -22.64 -11.08
C GLN A 209 13.97 -22.88 -12.16
N GLY A 210 14.41 -23.17 -13.39
CA GLY A 210 13.53 -23.32 -14.55
C GLY A 210 12.41 -24.35 -14.31
N VAL A 211 11.21 -23.98 -14.73
CA VAL A 211 10.01 -24.84 -14.71
C VAL A 211 9.64 -25.17 -16.15
N GLU A 212 9.22 -26.41 -16.40
CA GLU A 212 8.75 -26.82 -17.72
C GLU A 212 7.54 -26.00 -18.17
N ILE A 213 7.48 -25.66 -19.44
CA ILE A 213 6.35 -24.98 -20.07
C ILE A 213 5.83 -25.90 -21.18
N GLU A 214 4.60 -26.35 -21.04
CA GLU A 214 3.93 -27.20 -22.04
C GLU A 214 3.44 -26.37 -23.23
N LEU A 215 2.84 -25.22 -22.95
CA LEU A 215 2.23 -24.35 -23.96
C LEU A 215 2.83 -22.93 -23.85
N PRO A 216 3.85 -22.59 -24.64
CA PRO A 216 4.45 -21.26 -24.62
C PRO A 216 3.47 -20.17 -25.05
N VAL A 217 3.36 -19.08 -24.27
CA VAL A 217 2.53 -17.90 -24.56
C VAL A 217 3.24 -16.65 -24.08
N ALA A 218 3.46 -15.68 -24.97
CA ALA A 218 4.13 -14.41 -24.67
C ALA A 218 5.49 -14.64 -23.97
N GLN A 219 5.66 -14.14 -22.75
CA GLN A 219 6.91 -14.20 -21.97
C GLN A 219 6.92 -15.33 -20.94
N GLY A 220 5.98 -16.27 -21.04
CA GLY A 220 5.82 -17.43 -20.16
C GLY A 220 5.10 -18.55 -20.87
N GLY A 221 4.20 -19.23 -20.17
CA GLY A 221 3.37 -20.27 -20.76
C GLY A 221 2.61 -21.06 -19.72
N PHE A 222 1.82 -22.02 -20.19
CA PHE A 222 1.04 -22.88 -19.32
C PHE A 222 1.77 -24.19 -19.04
N LEU A 223 1.64 -24.66 -17.80
CA LEU A 223 1.91 -26.03 -17.35
C LEU A 223 0.61 -26.52 -16.71
N GLY A 224 -0.16 -27.32 -17.44
CA GLY A 224 -1.54 -27.64 -17.06
C GLY A 224 -2.41 -26.39 -16.93
N GLU A 225 -2.95 -26.15 -15.75
CA GLU A 225 -3.79 -24.98 -15.44
C GLU A 225 -3.01 -23.81 -14.83
N SER A 226 -1.71 -23.96 -14.60
CA SER A 226 -0.85 -22.93 -14.01
C SER A 226 -0.12 -22.13 -15.09
N TYR A 227 0.08 -20.84 -14.83
CA TYR A 227 0.89 -19.98 -15.68
C TYR A 227 2.32 -19.85 -15.13
N VAL A 228 3.31 -20.14 -15.95
CA VAL A 228 4.74 -20.20 -15.60
C VAL A 228 5.49 -19.01 -16.19
N ILE A 229 6.33 -18.38 -15.38
CA ILE A 229 7.23 -17.30 -15.77
C ILE A 229 8.65 -17.69 -15.34
N ASN A 230 9.50 -18.08 -16.31
CA ASN A 230 10.90 -18.46 -16.05
C ASN A 230 11.87 -17.29 -16.14
N GLN A 231 11.49 -16.24 -16.85
CA GLN A 231 12.33 -15.07 -17.08
C GLN A 231 11.50 -13.81 -16.82
N ARG A 232 12.12 -12.84 -16.17
CA ARG A 232 11.47 -11.58 -15.84
C ARG A 232 10.85 -10.93 -17.08
N PRO A 233 9.54 -10.70 -17.08
CA PRO A 233 8.86 -10.01 -18.17
C PRO A 233 9.25 -8.52 -18.20
N ARG A 234 8.95 -7.87 -19.32
CA ARG A 234 9.17 -6.41 -19.47
C ARG A 234 8.41 -5.58 -18.43
N LEU A 235 7.20 -6.01 -18.12
CA LEU A 235 6.38 -5.46 -17.05
C LEU A 235 6.01 -6.59 -16.08
N PRO A 236 6.03 -6.37 -14.77
CA PRO A 236 5.68 -7.39 -13.80
C PRO A 236 4.27 -7.94 -14.01
N TRP A 237 4.11 -9.23 -13.87
CA TRP A 237 2.81 -9.90 -13.92
C TRP A 237 2.29 -10.08 -12.50
N CYS A 238 1.07 -9.60 -12.26
CA CYS A 238 0.42 -9.71 -10.97
C CYS A 238 -0.56 -10.86 -10.92
N HIS A 239 -0.67 -11.45 -9.75
CA HIS A 239 -1.59 -12.52 -9.44
C HIS A 239 -2.33 -12.24 -8.13
N VAL A 240 -3.65 -12.41 -8.14
CA VAL A 240 -4.51 -12.14 -6.98
C VAL A 240 -4.87 -13.46 -6.31
N LEU A 241 -4.52 -13.59 -5.05
CA LEU A 241 -4.98 -14.68 -4.19
C LEU A 241 -5.96 -14.10 -3.19
N SER A 242 -7.20 -14.58 -3.18
CA SER A 242 -8.23 -14.01 -2.32
C SER A 242 -9.25 -15.04 -1.83
N SER A 243 -9.74 -14.80 -0.63
CA SER A 243 -11.03 -15.26 -0.15
C SER A 243 -12.02 -14.08 -0.18
N ARG A 244 -13.25 -14.31 0.28
CA ARG A 244 -14.26 -13.23 0.32
C ARG A 244 -13.91 -12.05 1.24
N GLN A 245 -13.01 -12.24 2.19
CA GLN A 245 -12.71 -11.26 3.24
C GLN A 245 -11.23 -10.97 3.43
N PHE A 246 -10.34 -11.72 2.78
CA PHE A 246 -8.91 -11.51 2.86
C PHE A 246 -8.26 -11.78 1.51
N GLY A 247 -7.23 -11.02 1.16
CA GLY A 247 -6.53 -11.24 -0.07
C GLY A 247 -5.14 -10.64 -0.09
N THR A 248 -4.37 -11.07 -1.08
CA THR A 248 -3.06 -10.55 -1.42
C THR A 248 -2.93 -10.46 -2.93
N LEU A 249 -2.29 -9.39 -3.41
CA LEU A 249 -1.84 -9.29 -4.79
C LEU A 249 -0.33 -9.50 -4.78
N VAL A 250 0.14 -10.53 -5.47
CA VAL A 250 1.57 -10.85 -5.63
C VAL A 250 2.00 -10.63 -7.07
N SER A 251 3.30 -10.63 -7.35
CA SER A 251 3.83 -10.54 -8.71
C SER A 251 5.05 -11.47 -8.88
N ASP A 252 5.57 -11.57 -10.11
CA ASP A 252 6.82 -12.30 -10.40
C ASP A 252 8.05 -11.67 -9.75
N ILE A 253 7.95 -10.45 -9.20
CA ILE A 253 9.07 -9.74 -8.57
C ILE A 253 8.86 -9.43 -7.10
N SER A 254 7.66 -9.64 -6.54
CA SER A 254 7.38 -9.27 -5.15
C SER A 254 6.23 -10.07 -4.53
N LEU A 255 6.21 -10.13 -3.19
CA LEU A 255 5.07 -10.61 -2.42
C LEU A 255 3.90 -9.62 -2.40
N GLY A 256 4.06 -8.46 -3.06
CA GLY A 256 3.04 -7.45 -3.30
C GLY A 256 2.49 -6.80 -2.04
N PHE A 257 1.17 -6.85 -1.86
CA PHE A 257 0.48 -6.32 -0.69
C PHE A 257 -0.66 -7.22 -0.24
N SER A 258 -1.07 -7.06 1.01
CA SER A 258 -2.18 -7.81 1.61
C SER A 258 -3.23 -6.87 2.19
N TYR A 259 -4.47 -7.32 2.25
CA TYR A 259 -5.60 -6.56 2.76
C TYR A 259 -6.63 -7.48 3.43
N ALA A 260 -7.47 -6.89 4.30
CA ALA A 260 -8.64 -7.54 4.87
C ALA A 260 -9.90 -6.76 4.49
N PHE A 261 -10.96 -7.44 4.05
CA PHE A 261 -12.26 -6.92 3.62
C PHE A 261 -12.26 -6.03 2.37
N ASN A 262 -11.37 -5.05 2.28
CA ASN A 262 -11.36 -4.10 1.17
C ASN A 262 -9.94 -3.85 0.68
N SER A 263 -9.69 -4.05 -0.61
CA SER A 263 -8.36 -3.94 -1.22
C SER A 263 -7.81 -2.52 -1.32
N LYS A 264 -8.60 -1.50 -0.96
CA LYS A 264 -8.18 -0.10 -0.88
C LYS A 264 -8.18 0.41 0.56
N GLU A 265 -9.33 0.31 1.23
CA GLU A 265 -9.58 1.00 2.49
C GLU A 265 -8.94 0.31 3.72
N THR A 266 -8.67 -1.00 3.63
CA THR A 266 -8.15 -1.81 4.74
C THR A 266 -6.95 -2.65 4.34
N ARG A 267 -5.98 -2.00 3.72
CA ARG A 267 -4.67 -2.61 3.42
C ARG A 267 -3.88 -2.83 4.70
N LEU A 268 -3.20 -3.95 4.77
CA LEU A 268 -2.27 -4.29 5.86
C LEU A 268 -0.84 -3.92 5.49
N THR A 269 -0.53 -3.96 4.20
CA THR A 269 0.73 -3.55 3.60
C THR A 269 0.46 -2.65 2.40
N PRO A 270 1.34 -1.71 2.07
CA PRO A 270 1.05 -0.67 1.09
C PRO A 270 1.12 -1.16 -0.36
N TRP A 271 0.39 -0.48 -1.22
CA TRP A 271 0.40 -0.64 -2.68
C TRP A 271 0.08 0.69 -3.37
N ASP A 272 0.91 1.10 -4.33
CA ASP A 272 0.75 2.37 -5.04
C ASP A 272 0.03 2.22 -6.39
N ASN A 273 -0.58 1.06 -6.65
CA ASN A 273 -1.26 0.71 -7.92
C ASN A 273 -0.34 0.73 -9.16
N ASP A 274 0.95 0.62 -8.97
CA ASP A 274 1.94 0.55 -10.04
C ASP A 274 3.10 -0.36 -9.64
N SER A 275 3.05 -1.61 -10.08
CA SER A 275 4.07 -2.61 -9.74
C SER A 275 5.47 -2.29 -10.29
N SER A 276 5.59 -1.37 -11.25
CA SER A 276 6.87 -0.95 -11.82
C SER A 276 7.57 0.13 -10.97
N ARG A 277 6.82 0.84 -10.14
CA ARG A 277 7.31 1.95 -9.32
C ARG A 277 7.09 1.74 -7.83
N ASP A 278 6.23 0.80 -7.46
CA ASP A 278 5.89 0.55 -6.08
C ASP A 278 7.13 0.11 -5.28
N ASN A 279 7.33 0.77 -4.15
CA ASN A 279 8.29 0.28 -3.16
C ASN A 279 7.72 -0.99 -2.53
N ILE A 280 8.43 -2.10 -2.71
CA ILE A 280 7.96 -3.41 -2.28
C ILE A 280 7.69 -3.40 -0.76
N GLY A 281 6.41 -3.52 -0.40
CA GLY A 281 5.94 -3.50 0.98
C GLY A 281 6.08 -4.83 1.71
N GLU A 282 6.28 -5.93 0.97
CA GLU A 282 6.49 -7.28 1.51
C GLU A 282 7.65 -7.97 0.81
N ARG A 283 8.62 -8.51 1.58
CA ARG A 283 9.82 -9.16 1.05
C ARG A 283 10.16 -10.43 1.82
N LEU A 284 10.79 -11.36 1.12
CA LEU A 284 11.39 -12.56 1.70
C LEU A 284 12.89 -12.55 1.39
N ILE A 285 13.71 -12.22 2.39
CA ILE A 285 15.14 -11.96 2.21
C ILE A 285 15.97 -13.00 2.96
N LEU A 286 16.83 -13.71 2.23
CA LEU A 286 17.82 -14.61 2.78
C LEU A 286 19.15 -13.86 2.98
N ARG A 287 19.71 -13.89 4.19
CA ARG A 287 21.08 -13.45 4.49
C ARG A 287 21.99 -14.66 4.68
N LYS A 288 22.94 -14.84 3.76
CA LYS A 288 23.94 -15.90 3.82
C LYS A 288 25.33 -15.31 3.55
N ASN A 289 26.30 -15.58 4.42
CA ASN A 289 27.67 -15.06 4.30
C ASN A 289 27.74 -13.53 4.06
N GLY A 290 26.85 -12.75 4.69
CA GLY A 290 26.77 -11.30 4.52
C GLY A 290 26.14 -10.83 3.20
N VAL A 291 25.68 -11.73 2.34
CA VAL A 291 24.94 -11.45 1.10
C VAL A 291 23.45 -11.52 1.40
N PHE A 292 22.70 -10.52 0.93
CA PHE A 292 21.25 -10.44 1.07
C PHE A 292 20.62 -10.74 -0.30
N THR A 293 19.75 -11.74 -0.35
CA THR A 293 19.09 -12.19 -1.59
C THR A 293 17.57 -12.22 -1.40
N ASP A 294 16.82 -11.57 -2.29
CA ASP A 294 15.37 -11.67 -2.35
C ASP A 294 14.99 -13.00 -3.00
N LEU A 295 14.20 -13.82 -2.31
CA LEU A 295 13.82 -15.16 -2.79
C LEU A 295 12.69 -15.13 -3.84
N VAL A 296 12.04 -13.98 -4.02
CA VAL A 296 10.95 -13.80 -4.99
C VAL A 296 11.46 -13.11 -6.25
N CYS A 297 12.15 -11.97 -6.08
CA CYS A 297 12.69 -11.24 -7.21
C CYS A 297 13.79 -12.06 -7.92
N GLY A 298 13.61 -12.32 -9.21
CA GLY A 298 14.53 -13.14 -10.03
C GLY A 298 14.25 -14.65 -10.00
N SER A 299 13.27 -15.13 -9.22
CA SER A 299 12.85 -16.53 -9.24
C SER A 299 12.05 -16.91 -10.49
N ALA A 300 11.85 -18.19 -10.73
CA ALA A 300 10.78 -18.66 -11.60
C ALA A 300 9.45 -18.61 -10.80
N ALA A 301 8.41 -18.02 -11.40
CA ALA A 301 7.09 -17.92 -10.77
C ALA A 301 6.09 -18.85 -11.45
N VAL A 302 5.26 -19.51 -10.65
CA VAL A 302 4.16 -20.38 -11.09
C VAL A 302 2.89 -19.91 -10.41
N PHE A 303 1.94 -19.43 -11.20
CA PHE A 303 0.66 -18.90 -10.72
C PHE A 303 -0.47 -19.88 -11.01
N SER A 304 -1.08 -20.39 -9.96
CA SER A 304 -2.29 -21.23 -9.98
C SER A 304 -3.46 -20.47 -9.35
N PRO A 305 -4.71 -20.84 -9.56
CA PRO A 305 -5.87 -20.12 -8.99
C PRO A 305 -5.81 -19.87 -7.49
N TYR A 306 -5.16 -20.76 -6.74
CA TYR A 306 -5.17 -20.75 -5.27
C TYR A 306 -3.81 -20.57 -4.62
N GLU A 307 -2.73 -20.57 -5.42
CA GLU A 307 -1.38 -20.39 -4.92
C GLU A 307 -0.48 -19.67 -5.91
N ALA A 308 0.54 -18.99 -5.39
CA ALA A 308 1.67 -18.51 -6.14
C ALA A 308 2.93 -19.20 -5.61
N LYS A 309 3.69 -19.82 -6.51
CA LYS A 309 4.92 -20.54 -6.16
C LYS A 309 6.11 -19.89 -6.84
N TYR A 310 7.20 -19.74 -6.08
CA TYR A 310 8.46 -19.17 -6.53
C TYR A 310 9.57 -20.18 -6.33
N LEU A 311 10.36 -20.42 -7.37
CA LEU A 311 11.49 -21.34 -7.36
C LEU A 311 12.77 -20.55 -7.60
N SER A 312 13.60 -20.46 -6.59
CA SER A 312 14.80 -19.63 -6.59
C SER A 312 16.03 -20.40 -6.16
N ALA A 313 17.18 -19.98 -6.67
CA ALA A 313 18.47 -20.50 -6.31
C ALA A 313 19.51 -19.37 -6.19
N GLY A 314 20.61 -19.67 -5.55
CA GLY A 314 21.78 -18.82 -5.44
C GLY A 314 22.98 -19.59 -4.92
N GLU A 315 24.05 -18.88 -4.57
CA GLU A 315 25.25 -19.49 -4.04
C GLU A 315 24.96 -20.17 -2.70
N GLY A 316 25.05 -21.50 -2.68
CA GLY A 316 24.85 -22.33 -1.49
C GLY A 316 23.41 -22.40 -0.99
N PHE A 317 22.42 -22.12 -1.83
CA PHE A 317 21.02 -22.34 -1.48
C PHE A 317 20.13 -22.64 -2.68
N SER A 318 19.05 -23.37 -2.43
CA SER A 318 17.87 -23.43 -3.29
C SER A 318 16.60 -23.27 -2.44
N ALA A 319 15.56 -22.66 -3.00
CA ALA A 319 14.34 -22.38 -2.27
C ALA A 319 13.08 -22.58 -3.12
N SER A 320 12.05 -23.10 -2.49
CA SER A 320 10.68 -23.13 -2.98
C SER A 320 9.80 -22.36 -2.01
N THR A 321 9.21 -21.26 -2.47
CA THR A 321 8.28 -20.42 -1.69
C THR A 321 6.88 -20.56 -2.25
N VAL A 322 5.90 -20.88 -1.41
CA VAL A 322 4.48 -20.99 -1.78
C VAL A 322 3.67 -19.99 -0.98
N VAL A 323 2.90 -19.16 -1.65
CA VAL A 323 2.00 -18.17 -1.06
C VAL A 323 0.56 -18.59 -1.27
N GLU A 324 -0.21 -18.62 -0.18
CA GLU A 324 -1.60 -19.02 -0.17
C GLU A 324 -2.43 -18.10 0.73
N VAL A 325 -3.71 -17.92 0.42
CA VAL A 325 -4.69 -17.23 1.26
C VAL A 325 -5.66 -18.26 1.82
N SER A 326 -5.99 -18.15 3.10
CA SER A 326 -6.89 -19.08 3.77
C SER A 326 -8.34 -18.92 3.28
N SER A 327 -9.05 -20.04 3.14
CA SER A 327 -10.49 -20.05 2.88
C SER A 327 -11.36 -19.72 4.10
N ARG A 328 -10.80 -19.85 5.32
CA ARG A 328 -11.52 -19.65 6.60
C ARG A 328 -10.91 -18.55 7.47
N GLY A 329 -9.59 -18.61 7.68
CA GLY A 329 -8.88 -17.60 8.48
C GLY A 329 -8.61 -16.32 7.68
N LEU A 330 -8.62 -15.17 8.32
CA LEU A 330 -8.22 -13.90 7.68
C LEU A 330 -6.69 -13.83 7.67
N CYS A 331 -6.04 -14.67 6.87
CA CYS A 331 -4.59 -14.75 6.83
C CYS A 331 -4.03 -15.24 5.48
N LYS A 332 -2.81 -14.80 5.22
CA LYS A 332 -1.89 -15.30 4.20
C LYS A 332 -0.87 -16.22 4.87
N ARG A 333 -0.54 -17.31 4.20
CA ARG A 333 0.57 -18.21 4.55
C ARG A 333 1.65 -18.14 3.48
N ILE A 334 2.89 -18.09 3.90
CA ILE A 334 4.07 -18.22 3.06
C ILE A 334 4.86 -19.42 3.55
N THR A 335 4.78 -20.53 2.82
CA THR A 335 5.54 -21.75 3.11
C THR A 335 6.86 -21.69 2.37
N VAL A 336 7.98 -21.80 3.09
CA VAL A 336 9.33 -21.78 2.51
C VAL A 336 10.01 -23.11 2.78
N SER A 337 10.44 -23.78 1.73
CA SER A 337 11.31 -24.97 1.76
C SER A 337 12.68 -24.55 1.22
N LEU A 338 13.72 -24.74 2.02
CA LEU A 338 15.10 -24.31 1.73
C LEU A 338 16.04 -25.49 1.84
N SER A 339 17.00 -25.57 0.91
CA SER A 339 18.20 -26.37 1.02
C SER A 339 19.40 -25.43 1.14
N LEU A 340 20.17 -25.54 2.21
CA LEU A 340 21.28 -24.64 2.56
C LEU A 340 22.57 -25.44 2.78
N ASP A 341 23.68 -24.94 2.24
CA ASP A 341 25.02 -25.45 2.50
C ASP A 341 25.68 -24.67 3.68
N GLY A 342 25.08 -24.68 4.87
CA GLY A 342 25.53 -23.98 6.06
C GLY A 342 24.49 -23.01 6.60
N GLU A 343 24.91 -22.17 7.55
CA GLU A 343 24.02 -21.27 8.26
C GLU A 343 23.56 -20.09 7.40
N ALA A 344 22.29 -19.71 7.60
CA ALA A 344 21.69 -18.53 7.00
C ALA A 344 20.60 -17.93 7.92
N GLU A 345 20.18 -16.71 7.62
CA GLU A 345 19.03 -16.08 8.26
C GLU A 345 18.00 -15.72 7.19
N LEU A 346 16.74 -16.08 7.44
CA LEU A 346 15.62 -15.77 6.58
C LEU A 346 14.70 -14.76 7.25
N ALA A 347 14.42 -13.66 6.58
CA ALA A 347 13.52 -12.62 7.04
C ALA A 347 12.28 -12.53 6.16
N TYR A 348 11.09 -12.63 6.76
CA TYR A 348 9.87 -12.12 6.16
C TYR A 348 9.64 -10.70 6.66
N TYR A 349 9.80 -9.74 5.77
CA TYR A 349 9.67 -8.30 6.01
C TYR A 349 8.34 -7.79 5.51
N THR A 350 7.68 -6.97 6.30
CA THR A 350 6.52 -6.19 5.89
C THR A 350 6.64 -4.73 6.29
N GLU A 351 6.13 -3.86 5.46
CA GLU A 351 5.90 -2.45 5.77
C GLU A 351 4.41 -2.30 6.15
N PRO A 352 4.07 -2.21 7.44
CA PRO A 352 2.67 -2.19 7.84
C PRO A 352 2.01 -0.86 7.49
N CYS A 353 0.76 -0.93 7.02
CA CYS A 353 -0.14 0.19 6.91
C CYS A 353 -1.57 -0.24 7.30
N PHE A 354 -2.42 0.73 7.66
CA PHE A 354 -3.85 0.49 7.83
C PHE A 354 -4.57 1.61 7.07
N GLY A 355 -5.20 1.26 5.91
CA GLY A 355 -5.87 2.22 5.05
C GLY A 355 -5.31 2.25 3.62
N GLU A 356 -5.46 3.36 2.93
CA GLU A 356 -5.20 3.46 1.49
C GLU A 356 -3.72 3.35 1.09
N GLY A 357 -2.79 3.68 1.95
CA GLY A 357 -1.37 3.65 1.58
C GLY A 357 -0.41 4.01 2.70
N ARG A 358 0.86 4.21 2.34
CA ARG A 358 1.95 4.54 3.27
C ARG A 358 1.68 5.75 4.15
N LEU A 359 0.93 6.73 3.67
CA LEU A 359 0.55 7.90 4.44
C LEU A 359 -0.47 7.57 5.55
N GLY A 360 -1.24 6.50 5.44
CA GLY A 360 -2.18 6.02 6.46
C GLY A 360 -1.53 5.35 7.67
N SER A 361 -0.24 4.99 7.59
CA SER A 361 0.48 4.22 8.62
C SER A 361 0.99 5.02 9.83
N ARG A 362 0.35 6.10 10.21
CA ARG A 362 0.93 7.17 11.02
C ARG A 362 0.93 6.96 12.52
N MET A 363 0.09 6.07 13.01
CA MET A 363 -0.07 5.80 14.44
C MET A 363 -0.02 4.30 14.73
N LEU A 364 0.95 3.63 14.10
CA LEU A 364 1.11 2.21 14.32
C LEU A 364 1.82 1.97 15.64
N SER A 365 1.32 1.03 16.40
CA SER A 365 2.05 0.44 17.52
C SER A 365 2.29 -1.04 17.28
N VAL A 366 3.32 -1.56 17.90
CA VAL A 366 3.68 -2.97 17.81
C VAL A 366 3.85 -3.54 19.21
N GLU A 367 3.35 -4.74 19.40
CA GLU A 367 3.51 -5.50 20.64
C GLU A 367 3.75 -6.98 20.36
N LYS A 368 4.40 -7.68 21.28
CA LYS A 368 4.53 -9.13 21.21
C LYS A 368 3.39 -9.78 21.98
N LEU A 369 2.72 -10.74 21.36
CA LEU A 369 1.67 -11.52 21.96
C LEU A 369 1.74 -12.97 21.45
N ASP A 370 1.86 -13.92 22.36
CA ASP A 370 1.84 -15.37 22.08
C ASP A 370 2.76 -15.79 20.92
N GLY A 371 4.00 -15.32 20.90
CA GLY A 371 4.99 -15.64 19.87
C GLY A 371 4.79 -14.95 18.52
N SER A 372 3.86 -14.00 18.44
CA SER A 372 3.57 -13.19 17.25
C SER A 372 3.92 -11.72 17.51
N LEU A 373 4.24 -10.99 16.46
CA LEU A 373 4.29 -9.53 16.47
C LEU A 373 2.93 -9.00 16.02
N VAL A 374 2.24 -8.31 16.90
CA VAL A 374 0.96 -7.67 16.62
C VAL A 374 1.19 -6.20 16.29
N ILE A 375 0.54 -5.75 15.25
CA ILE A 375 0.57 -4.38 14.76
C ILE A 375 -0.86 -3.85 14.80
N HIS A 376 -1.07 -2.67 15.35
CA HIS A 376 -2.36 -2.00 15.24
C HIS A 376 -2.21 -0.54 14.86
N GLY A 377 -3.16 -0.03 14.09
CA GLY A 377 -3.38 1.38 13.88
C GLY A 377 -4.01 2.00 15.12
N GLY A 378 -3.81 3.30 15.34
CA GLY A 378 -4.42 4.02 16.46
C GLY A 378 -5.93 3.80 16.59
N GLU A 379 -6.45 4.09 17.77
CA GLU A 379 -7.85 3.83 18.16
C GLU A 379 -8.86 4.27 17.10
N GLY A 380 -9.69 3.36 16.70
CA GLY A 380 -10.98 3.60 16.07
C GLY A 380 -11.37 2.69 14.92
N ASP A 381 -10.54 2.31 13.97
CA ASP A 381 -11.06 1.76 12.72
C ASP A 381 -10.22 0.71 12.01
N GLY A 382 -8.97 0.49 12.38
CA GLY A 382 -8.06 -0.30 11.56
C GLY A 382 -8.04 -1.80 11.87
N GLY A 383 -8.48 -2.23 13.05
CA GLY A 383 -8.26 -3.60 13.52
C GLY A 383 -6.80 -3.88 13.86
N TYR A 384 -6.42 -5.14 13.87
CA TYR A 384 -5.10 -5.63 14.24
C TYR A 384 -4.55 -6.53 13.15
N SER A 385 -3.28 -6.36 12.82
CA SER A 385 -2.53 -7.30 11.99
C SER A 385 -1.52 -8.06 12.84
N SER A 386 -1.19 -9.28 12.48
CA SER A 386 -0.10 -9.98 13.15
C SER A 386 0.80 -10.71 12.17
N ILE A 387 2.09 -10.78 12.52
CA ILE A 387 3.09 -11.59 11.84
C ILE A 387 3.55 -12.68 12.79
N SER A 388 3.57 -13.92 12.31
CA SER A 388 4.07 -15.06 13.05
C SER A 388 4.88 -16.00 12.17
N CYS A 389 5.67 -16.85 12.81
CA CYS A 389 6.46 -17.90 12.17
C CYS A 389 6.21 -19.24 12.87
N SER A 390 6.22 -20.35 12.09
CA SER A 390 6.12 -21.70 12.64
C SER A 390 7.38 -22.16 13.41
N LYS A 391 8.47 -21.41 13.30
CA LYS A 391 9.72 -21.61 14.05
C LYS A 391 9.98 -20.43 14.98
N GLU A 392 10.80 -20.66 15.99
CA GLU A 392 11.29 -19.57 16.85
C GLU A 392 11.97 -18.50 16.01
N CYS A 393 11.58 -17.24 16.22
CA CYS A 393 12.08 -16.10 15.46
C CYS A 393 12.25 -14.88 16.35
N ILE A 394 13.10 -13.97 15.92
CA ILE A 394 13.19 -12.62 16.48
C ILE A 394 12.39 -11.65 15.60
N PHE A 395 11.90 -10.57 16.20
CA PHE A 395 11.19 -9.54 15.48
C PHE A 395 12.01 -8.26 15.38
N VAL A 396 12.21 -7.79 14.14
CA VAL A 396 12.83 -6.49 13.84
C VAL A 396 11.70 -5.51 13.51
N THR A 397 11.60 -4.45 14.29
CA THR A 397 10.52 -3.47 14.16
C THR A 397 10.99 -2.11 13.65
N GLU A 398 12.31 -1.93 13.48
CA GLU A 398 12.92 -0.71 12.96
C GLU A 398 13.35 -0.89 11.50
N ARG A 399 12.74 -0.13 10.58
CA ARG A 399 13.02 -0.24 9.14
C ARG A 399 14.47 0.13 8.80
N ARG A 400 15.02 1.17 9.42
CA ARG A 400 16.41 1.57 9.22
C ARG A 400 17.37 0.45 9.64
N GLY A 401 17.18 -0.13 10.82
CA GLY A 401 17.97 -1.27 11.30
C GLY A 401 17.88 -2.45 10.34
N PHE A 402 16.70 -2.76 9.85
CA PHE A 402 16.49 -3.83 8.88
C PHE A 402 17.32 -3.61 7.60
N TYR A 403 17.23 -2.43 6.99
CA TYR A 403 17.94 -2.10 5.75
C TYR A 403 19.42 -1.74 5.92
N THR A 404 19.93 -1.66 7.16
CA THR A 404 21.37 -1.59 7.43
C THR A 404 21.98 -2.94 7.77
N GLY A 405 21.17 -4.01 7.79
CA GLY A 405 21.59 -5.36 8.10
C GLY A 405 21.68 -5.66 9.61
N ASP A 406 21.17 -4.76 10.44
CA ASP A 406 21.09 -4.96 11.88
C ASP A 406 19.78 -5.70 12.22
N TRP A 407 19.80 -7.01 12.04
CA TRP A 407 18.66 -7.88 12.31
C TRP A 407 18.66 -8.38 13.76
N ARG A 408 18.72 -7.44 14.69
CA ARG A 408 18.55 -7.72 16.12
C ARG A 408 17.11 -7.41 16.53
N GLU A 409 16.67 -8.05 17.60
CA GLU A 409 15.40 -7.71 18.19
C GLU A 409 15.37 -6.24 18.60
N THR A 410 14.43 -5.48 18.01
CA THR A 410 14.26 -4.05 18.30
C THR A 410 12.90 -3.80 18.91
N ARG A 411 12.86 -2.84 19.85
CA ARG A 411 11.61 -2.27 20.35
C ARG A 411 11.35 -0.98 19.59
N THR A 412 10.08 -0.74 19.30
CA THR A 412 9.55 0.38 18.54
C THR A 412 10.43 1.59 18.37
N SER A 413 10.63 1.97 17.14
CA SER A 413 11.20 3.24 16.72
C SER A 413 10.20 4.05 15.92
N GLU A 414 10.64 5.22 15.51
CA GLU A 414 9.87 6.17 14.72
C GLU A 414 9.59 5.70 13.28
N ASP A 415 10.36 4.71 12.78
CA ASP A 415 10.26 4.18 11.40
C ASP A 415 9.96 2.68 11.45
N ILE A 416 8.68 2.34 11.57
CA ILE A 416 8.22 0.98 11.83
C ILE A 416 8.24 0.13 10.56
N CYS A 417 8.88 -1.04 10.68
CA CYS A 417 8.59 -2.23 9.88
C CYS A 417 8.12 -3.36 10.79
N ALA A 418 7.73 -4.46 10.21
CA ALA A 418 7.51 -5.70 10.93
C ALA A 418 8.20 -6.83 10.17
N ALA A 419 9.25 -7.37 10.75
CA ALA A 419 9.97 -8.48 10.13
C ALA A 419 10.19 -9.60 11.14
N ALA A 420 9.87 -10.83 10.73
CA ALA A 420 10.20 -12.05 11.46
C ALA A 420 11.48 -12.65 10.86
N VAL A 421 12.52 -12.83 11.69
CA VAL A 421 13.84 -13.33 11.27
C VAL A 421 14.13 -14.65 11.95
N VAL A 422 14.46 -15.67 11.15
CA VAL A 422 14.74 -17.05 11.59
C VAL A 422 16.15 -17.45 11.19
N ARG A 423 16.91 -18.09 12.09
CA ARG A 423 18.18 -18.74 11.77
C ARG A 423 17.94 -20.15 11.28
N LEU A 424 18.59 -20.53 10.20
CA LEU A 424 18.36 -21.78 9.48
C LEU A 424 19.69 -22.41 9.05
N GLU A 425 19.69 -23.74 8.93
CA GLU A 425 20.80 -24.53 8.44
C GLU A 425 20.26 -25.82 7.79
N GLY A 426 20.93 -26.28 6.73
CA GLY A 426 20.58 -27.52 6.04
C GLY A 426 19.22 -27.50 5.35
N GLU A 427 18.54 -28.66 5.37
CA GLU A 427 17.19 -28.79 4.81
C GLU A 427 16.16 -28.26 5.80
N CYS A 428 15.41 -27.23 5.40
CA CYS A 428 14.47 -26.55 6.27
C CYS A 428 13.11 -26.34 5.60
N ARG A 429 12.05 -26.47 6.41
CA ARG A 429 10.71 -26.03 6.04
C ARG A 429 10.11 -25.21 7.18
N LEU A 430 9.53 -24.08 6.83
CA LEU A 430 8.86 -23.18 7.77
C LEU A 430 7.73 -22.42 7.09
N GLU A 431 6.90 -21.81 7.92
CA GLU A 431 5.74 -21.04 7.48
C GLU A 431 5.76 -19.67 8.17
N PHE A 432 5.54 -18.61 7.39
CA PHE A 432 5.22 -17.29 7.90
C PHE A 432 3.74 -17.01 7.66
N TYR A 433 3.14 -16.27 8.55
CA TYR A 433 1.75 -15.84 8.45
C TYR A 433 1.66 -14.33 8.59
N LEU A 434 0.84 -13.70 7.74
CA LEU A 434 0.33 -12.36 7.92
C LEU A 434 -1.18 -12.47 8.07
N SER A 435 -1.72 -11.98 9.18
CA SER A 435 -3.12 -12.16 9.54
C SER A 435 -3.78 -10.88 10.03
N TYR A 436 -5.11 -10.88 10.05
CA TYR A 436 -5.93 -9.77 10.52
C TYR A 436 -6.96 -10.23 11.53
N GLY A 437 -7.28 -9.36 12.49
CA GLY A 437 -8.33 -9.58 13.48
C GLY A 437 -8.92 -8.27 14.00
N MET A 438 -10.13 -8.33 14.56
CA MET A 438 -10.77 -7.16 15.18
C MET A 438 -10.17 -6.80 16.54
N CYS A 439 -9.36 -7.70 17.13
CA CYS A 439 -8.56 -7.47 18.32
C CYS A 439 -7.23 -8.23 18.21
N ALA A 440 -6.24 -7.90 19.02
CA ALA A 440 -4.91 -8.51 19.02
C ALA A 440 -4.98 -10.06 19.11
N ARG A 441 -5.75 -10.58 20.06
CA ARG A 441 -5.92 -12.02 20.25
C ARG A 441 -6.53 -12.70 19.02
N SER A 442 -7.55 -12.09 18.38
CA SER A 442 -8.14 -12.67 17.17
C SER A 442 -7.16 -12.69 15.99
N ALA A 443 -6.32 -11.65 15.82
CA ALA A 443 -5.29 -11.63 14.79
C ALA A 443 -4.27 -12.77 14.98
N VAL A 444 -3.81 -12.99 16.22
CA VAL A 444 -2.87 -14.06 16.57
C VAL A 444 -3.44 -15.46 16.37
N MET A 445 -4.75 -15.64 16.53
CA MET A 445 -5.41 -16.95 16.39
C MET A 445 -5.69 -17.33 14.92
N MET A 446 -5.68 -16.40 13.97
CA MET A 446 -6.04 -16.66 12.57
C MET A 446 -5.18 -17.72 11.86
N PRO A 447 -3.86 -17.81 12.10
CA PRO A 447 -3.05 -18.91 11.53
C PRO A 447 -3.56 -20.30 11.88
N GLY A 448 -4.06 -20.50 13.10
CA GLY A 448 -4.66 -21.76 13.55
C GLY A 448 -5.98 -22.13 12.83
N LEU A 449 -6.60 -21.17 12.16
CA LEU A 449 -7.80 -21.37 11.34
C LEU A 449 -7.48 -21.50 9.84
N PHE A 450 -6.19 -21.57 9.48
CA PHE A 450 -5.80 -21.69 8.08
C PHE A 450 -6.41 -22.95 7.45
N SER A 451 -7.05 -22.75 6.31
CA SER A 451 -7.58 -23.85 5.48
C SER A 451 -7.24 -23.53 4.03
N LYS A 452 -6.66 -24.50 3.32
CA LYS A 452 -6.40 -24.36 1.89
C LYS A 452 -7.68 -24.00 1.14
N GLN A 453 -7.53 -23.22 0.08
CA GLN A 453 -8.61 -23.05 -0.88
C GLN A 453 -8.62 -24.22 -1.84
N GLU A 454 -9.82 -24.64 -2.18
CA GLU A 454 -10.07 -25.69 -3.15
C GLU A 454 -11.03 -25.15 -4.22
N ASP A 455 -11.15 -25.88 -5.33
CA ASP A 455 -12.13 -25.54 -6.35
C ASP A 455 -13.53 -25.58 -5.75
N THR A 456 -14.22 -24.44 -5.80
CA THR A 456 -15.57 -24.28 -5.26
C THR A 456 -16.65 -24.51 -6.31
N ALA A 457 -16.31 -25.01 -7.51
CA ALA A 457 -17.30 -25.29 -8.54
C ALA A 457 -18.30 -26.36 -8.05
N GLU A 458 -19.57 -25.97 -7.95
CA GLU A 458 -20.67 -26.86 -7.60
C GLU A 458 -21.02 -27.78 -8.78
N ARG A 459 -20.80 -27.30 -10.00
CA ARG A 459 -21.10 -27.97 -11.26
C ARG A 459 -19.94 -27.74 -12.24
N PRO A 460 -18.78 -28.38 -12.02
CA PRO A 460 -17.60 -28.10 -12.86
C PRO A 460 -17.89 -28.43 -14.31
N LYS A 461 -17.67 -27.47 -15.18
CA LYS A 461 -17.76 -27.62 -16.63
C LYS A 461 -16.37 -27.42 -17.22
N ARG A 462 -16.04 -28.21 -18.23
CA ARG A 462 -14.80 -28.09 -18.94
C ARG A 462 -15.03 -28.02 -20.44
N LEU A 463 -14.42 -27.00 -21.04
CA LEU A 463 -14.37 -26.84 -22.48
C LEU A 463 -13.14 -27.56 -23.01
N TYR A 464 -13.35 -28.40 -24.05
CA TYR A 464 -12.27 -29.01 -24.80
C TYR A 464 -12.28 -28.41 -26.22
N CYS A 465 -11.13 -27.99 -26.68
CA CYS A 465 -10.97 -27.36 -27.99
C CYS A 465 -9.76 -27.98 -28.69
N GLN A 466 -9.74 -27.91 -30.04
CA GLN A 466 -8.58 -28.31 -30.82
C GLN A 466 -7.37 -27.40 -30.61
N ASP A 467 -7.61 -26.12 -30.32
CA ASP A 467 -6.56 -25.21 -29.91
C ASP A 467 -6.22 -25.47 -28.42
N PRO A 468 -4.99 -25.94 -28.12
CA PRO A 468 -4.61 -26.32 -26.77
C PRO A 468 -4.58 -25.13 -25.80
N LEU A 469 -4.48 -23.88 -26.29
CA LEU A 469 -4.46 -22.68 -25.46
C LEU A 469 -5.86 -22.31 -24.93
N VAL A 470 -6.92 -22.68 -25.64
CA VAL A 470 -8.29 -22.32 -25.23
C VAL A 470 -8.69 -23.01 -23.92
N SER A 471 -8.30 -24.27 -23.73
CA SER A 471 -8.64 -25.02 -22.52
C SER A 471 -8.14 -24.37 -21.23
N PRO A 472 -6.84 -24.08 -21.03
CA PRO A 472 -6.36 -23.45 -19.80
C PRO A 472 -6.88 -22.02 -19.62
N LEU A 473 -7.08 -21.28 -20.72
CA LEU A 473 -7.64 -19.92 -20.65
C LEU A 473 -9.08 -19.93 -20.13
N VAL A 474 -9.95 -20.75 -20.72
CA VAL A 474 -11.39 -20.75 -20.39
C VAL A 474 -11.65 -21.51 -19.09
N ASN A 475 -11.08 -22.70 -18.92
CA ASN A 475 -11.38 -23.56 -17.79
C ASN A 475 -10.78 -23.08 -16.47
N CYS A 476 -9.70 -22.27 -16.54
CA CYS A 476 -8.99 -21.82 -15.37
C CYS A 476 -8.89 -20.30 -15.31
N SER A 477 -8.18 -19.64 -16.26
CA SER A 477 -7.82 -18.25 -16.13
C SER A 477 -9.01 -17.29 -16.09
N LEU A 478 -10.02 -17.48 -16.97
CA LEU A 478 -11.21 -16.62 -16.99
C LEU A 478 -12.04 -16.78 -15.72
N ARG A 479 -12.24 -18.02 -15.28
CA ARG A 479 -12.98 -18.33 -14.06
C ARG A 479 -12.27 -17.75 -12.83
N TYR A 480 -10.94 -17.94 -12.74
CA TYR A 480 -10.11 -17.35 -11.71
C TYR A 480 -10.26 -15.83 -11.69
N GLN A 481 -10.17 -15.16 -12.84
CA GLN A 481 -10.32 -13.70 -12.90
C GLN A 481 -11.70 -13.23 -12.42
N ALA A 482 -12.77 -13.90 -12.86
CA ALA A 482 -14.12 -13.56 -12.42
C ALA A 482 -14.30 -13.74 -10.90
N LEU A 483 -13.87 -14.87 -10.36
CA LEU A 483 -14.09 -15.21 -8.95
C LEU A 483 -13.14 -14.45 -8.02
N HIS A 484 -11.83 -14.62 -8.20
CA HIS A 484 -10.84 -14.10 -7.26
C HIS A 484 -10.60 -12.60 -7.43
N ALA A 485 -10.31 -12.14 -8.65
CA ALA A 485 -9.95 -10.74 -8.86
C ALA A 485 -11.17 -9.81 -8.84
N ARG A 486 -12.30 -10.20 -9.46
CA ARG A 486 -13.44 -9.31 -9.63
C ARG A 486 -14.51 -9.45 -8.55
N LEU A 487 -14.98 -10.67 -8.23
CA LEU A 487 -16.03 -10.87 -7.23
C LEU A 487 -15.53 -10.71 -5.79
N TRP A 488 -14.38 -11.27 -5.46
CA TRP A 488 -13.89 -11.29 -4.08
C TRP A 488 -12.95 -10.12 -3.76
N ALA A 489 -11.90 -9.91 -4.55
CA ALA A 489 -10.86 -8.95 -4.20
C ALA A 489 -11.15 -7.51 -4.66
N ARG A 490 -11.84 -7.30 -5.77
CA ARG A 490 -11.89 -6.02 -6.48
C ARG A 490 -10.50 -5.40 -6.63
N ALA A 491 -9.57 -6.26 -6.98
CA ALA A 491 -8.18 -5.92 -7.21
C ALA A 491 -7.71 -6.43 -8.56
N GLY A 492 -6.90 -5.65 -9.22
CA GLY A 492 -6.23 -5.98 -10.47
C GLY A 492 -4.90 -5.25 -10.54
N PHE A 493 -4.14 -5.47 -11.61
CA PHE A 493 -2.78 -5.00 -11.76
C PHE A 493 -2.62 -3.48 -11.50
N TYR A 494 -3.44 -2.65 -12.14
CA TYR A 494 -3.39 -1.19 -12.01
C TYR A 494 -4.55 -0.60 -11.21
N GLN A 495 -5.44 -1.44 -10.68
CA GLN A 495 -6.65 -0.95 -10.05
C GLN A 495 -7.06 -1.81 -8.86
N CYS A 496 -6.58 -1.40 -7.69
CA CYS A 496 -7.05 -1.91 -6.40
C CYS A 496 -8.04 -0.91 -5.80
N SER A 497 -9.18 -0.71 -6.49
CA SER A 497 -10.15 0.32 -6.12
C SER A 497 -10.96 -0.03 -4.87
N GLY A 498 -11.07 -1.33 -4.53
CA GLY A 498 -11.95 -1.80 -3.45
C GLY A 498 -13.43 -1.44 -3.62
N ALA A 499 -13.81 -0.85 -4.76
CA ALA A 499 -15.18 -0.44 -5.05
C ALA A 499 -15.96 -1.58 -5.69
N TYR A 500 -17.12 -1.88 -5.11
CA TYR A 500 -18.05 -2.89 -5.60
C TYR A 500 -19.18 -2.19 -6.36
N GLY A 501 -19.12 -2.19 -7.69
CA GLY A 501 -20.17 -1.66 -8.56
C GLY A 501 -21.41 -2.55 -8.54
N PHE A 502 -22.59 -1.95 -8.51
CA PHE A 502 -23.86 -2.70 -8.46
C PHE A 502 -24.03 -3.59 -9.70
N ARG A 503 -23.94 -2.99 -10.87
CA ARG A 503 -24.00 -3.68 -12.17
C ARG A 503 -22.85 -4.66 -12.33
N ASP A 504 -21.60 -4.21 -12.12
CA ASP A 504 -20.40 -4.99 -12.41
C ASP A 504 -20.38 -6.30 -11.65
N GLN A 505 -20.74 -6.27 -10.36
CA GLN A 505 -20.75 -7.46 -9.51
C GLN A 505 -21.82 -8.48 -9.94
N LEU A 506 -23.00 -8.00 -10.37
CA LEU A 506 -24.04 -8.88 -10.89
C LEU A 506 -23.60 -9.53 -12.20
N GLN A 507 -23.02 -8.78 -13.13
CA GLN A 507 -22.50 -9.30 -14.39
C GLN A 507 -21.39 -10.32 -14.17
N ASP A 508 -20.44 -10.03 -13.28
CA ASP A 508 -19.34 -10.94 -12.94
C ASP A 508 -19.88 -12.28 -12.35
N ALA A 509 -20.88 -12.20 -11.45
CA ALA A 509 -21.50 -13.40 -10.87
C ALA A 509 -22.34 -14.19 -11.89
N MET A 510 -22.96 -13.48 -12.84
CA MET A 510 -23.69 -14.12 -13.95
C MET A 510 -22.77 -14.95 -14.86
N CYS A 511 -21.52 -14.51 -15.07
CA CYS A 511 -20.53 -15.25 -15.88
C CYS A 511 -20.23 -16.65 -15.34
N ILE A 512 -20.30 -16.84 -14.03
CA ILE A 512 -19.98 -18.11 -13.37
C ILE A 512 -21.22 -18.85 -12.84
N CYS A 513 -22.44 -18.37 -13.18
CA CYS A 513 -23.69 -18.90 -12.64
C CYS A 513 -23.89 -20.40 -12.89
N GLU A 514 -23.46 -20.91 -14.04
CA GLU A 514 -23.64 -22.32 -14.37
C GLU A 514 -22.77 -23.24 -13.52
N GLU A 515 -21.59 -22.78 -13.12
CA GLU A 515 -20.66 -23.56 -12.30
C GLU A 515 -20.81 -23.28 -10.81
N ASN A 516 -21.11 -22.04 -10.45
CA ASN A 516 -21.24 -21.56 -9.07
C ASN A 516 -22.55 -20.79 -8.85
N PRO A 517 -23.72 -21.43 -8.98
CA PRO A 517 -24.99 -20.73 -8.83
C PRO A 517 -25.17 -20.10 -7.44
N SER A 518 -24.59 -20.67 -6.39
CA SER A 518 -24.62 -20.10 -5.05
C SER A 518 -23.95 -18.72 -4.96
N GLU A 519 -22.90 -18.47 -5.76
CA GLU A 519 -22.25 -17.14 -5.83
C GLU A 519 -23.19 -16.09 -6.42
N LEU A 520 -23.90 -16.43 -7.51
CA LEU A 520 -24.90 -15.53 -8.08
C LEU A 520 -26.06 -15.29 -7.11
N LYS A 521 -26.55 -16.34 -6.43
CA LYS A 521 -27.59 -16.19 -5.39
C LYS A 521 -27.14 -15.23 -4.27
N ALA A 522 -25.93 -15.42 -3.76
CA ALA A 522 -25.36 -14.57 -2.73
C ALA A 522 -25.18 -13.13 -3.21
N MET A 523 -24.81 -12.94 -4.47
CA MET A 523 -24.67 -11.60 -5.07
C MET A 523 -26.03 -10.92 -5.26
N ILE A 524 -27.04 -11.62 -5.73
CA ILE A 524 -28.41 -11.10 -5.85
C ILE A 524 -28.91 -10.61 -4.47
N LEU A 525 -28.78 -11.42 -3.43
CA LEU A 525 -29.22 -11.04 -2.09
C LEU A 525 -28.47 -9.82 -1.54
N ARG A 526 -27.16 -9.75 -1.76
CA ARG A 526 -26.35 -8.56 -1.39
C ARG A 526 -26.76 -7.32 -2.19
N SER A 527 -27.10 -7.46 -3.45
CA SER A 527 -27.55 -6.37 -4.31
C SER A 527 -28.93 -5.86 -3.90
N CYS A 528 -29.85 -6.74 -3.51
CA CYS A 528 -31.13 -6.36 -2.91
C CYS A 528 -30.93 -5.46 -1.67
N MET A 529 -29.95 -5.76 -0.80
CA MET A 529 -29.65 -4.93 0.37
C MET A 529 -28.98 -3.59 0.02
N SER A 530 -28.67 -3.33 -1.23
CA SER A 530 -28.12 -2.08 -1.74
C SER A 530 -29.14 -1.26 -2.51
N GLN A 531 -30.39 -1.70 -2.57
CA GLN A 531 -31.52 -1.02 -3.17
C GLN A 531 -32.27 -0.22 -2.11
N PHE A 532 -32.69 0.98 -2.46
CA PHE A 532 -33.54 1.84 -1.63
C PHE A 532 -35.03 1.57 -1.90
N GLU A 533 -35.90 1.96 -0.97
CA GLU A 533 -37.36 1.79 -1.12
C GLU A 533 -37.92 2.45 -2.39
N GLU A 534 -37.29 3.56 -2.81
CA GLU A 534 -37.66 4.29 -4.02
C GLU A 534 -37.21 3.58 -5.31
N GLY A 535 -36.50 2.43 -5.19
CA GLY A 535 -36.10 1.59 -6.30
C GLY A 535 -34.76 1.92 -6.94
N ASP A 536 -34.10 3.01 -6.56
CA ASP A 536 -32.73 3.31 -6.94
C ASP A 536 -31.73 2.53 -6.09
N VAL A 537 -30.44 2.54 -6.46
CA VAL A 537 -29.42 1.68 -5.88
C VAL A 537 -28.15 2.46 -5.57
N LEU A 538 -27.29 1.85 -4.74
CA LEU A 538 -25.90 2.27 -4.62
C LEU A 538 -25.17 1.88 -5.90
N HIS A 539 -24.78 2.84 -6.72
CA HIS A 539 -24.01 2.62 -7.95
C HIS A 539 -22.70 1.86 -7.66
N TRP A 540 -21.99 2.27 -6.64
CA TRP A 540 -20.87 1.52 -6.07
C TRP A 540 -20.78 1.72 -4.55
N ARG A 541 -20.08 0.81 -3.89
CA ARG A 541 -19.87 0.84 -2.44
C ARG A 541 -18.52 0.25 -2.06
N HIS A 542 -17.96 0.73 -0.94
CA HIS A 542 -16.88 0.08 -0.23
C HIS A 542 -17.46 -0.72 0.95
N ILE A 543 -17.04 -1.97 1.07
CA ILE A 543 -17.40 -2.82 2.21
C ILE A 543 -16.31 -2.63 3.26
N LEU A 544 -16.69 -2.18 4.46
CA LEU A 544 -15.79 -1.92 5.57
C LEU A 544 -16.19 -2.77 6.77
N PRO A 545 -15.22 -3.32 7.55
CA PRO A 545 -15.52 -4.13 8.72
C PRO A 545 -16.21 -3.28 9.80
N GLY A 546 -17.32 -3.78 10.32
CA GLY A 546 -18.04 -3.14 11.43
C GLY A 546 -18.72 -1.80 11.13
N LYS A 547 -18.68 -1.33 9.87
CA LYS A 547 -19.25 -0.05 9.44
C LYS A 547 -20.34 -0.24 8.39
N ARG A 548 -21.18 0.79 8.24
CA ARG A 548 -22.07 0.87 7.08
C ARG A 548 -21.23 1.03 5.81
N PRO A 549 -21.60 0.38 4.71
CA PRO A 549 -20.91 0.56 3.44
C PRO A 549 -20.92 2.05 3.04
N LEU A 550 -19.74 2.56 2.68
CA LEU A 550 -19.64 3.86 2.01
C LEU A 550 -19.97 3.66 0.54
N GLY A 551 -20.81 4.51 -0.05
CA GLY A 551 -21.18 4.37 -1.45
C GLY A 551 -21.86 5.61 -2.00
N ILE A 552 -22.03 5.63 -3.31
CA ILE A 552 -22.73 6.70 -4.02
C ILE A 552 -24.10 6.21 -4.48
N ARG A 553 -25.14 6.86 -4.00
CA ARG A 553 -26.51 6.70 -4.49
C ARG A 553 -26.68 7.47 -5.81
N THR A 554 -27.09 6.78 -6.87
CA THR A 554 -27.33 7.39 -8.18
C THR A 554 -28.67 6.94 -8.76
N LYS A 555 -29.14 7.69 -9.76
CA LYS A 555 -30.33 7.34 -10.56
C LYS A 555 -29.96 6.84 -11.95
N ILE A 556 -28.79 6.20 -12.09
CA ILE A 556 -28.38 5.58 -13.35
C ILE A 556 -29.38 4.50 -13.72
N SER A 557 -29.92 4.61 -14.94
CA SER A 557 -31.09 3.84 -15.36
C SER A 557 -30.84 2.33 -15.49
N ASP A 558 -29.68 1.93 -15.98
CA ASP A 558 -29.36 0.53 -16.23
C ASP A 558 -28.98 -0.24 -14.94
N ASP A 559 -28.41 0.40 -13.94
CA ASP A 559 -28.03 -0.27 -12.69
C ASP A 559 -29.16 -1.12 -12.11
N ARG A 560 -30.37 -0.56 -11.99
CA ARG A 560 -31.51 -1.26 -11.40
C ARG A 560 -32.07 -2.38 -12.29
N LEU A 561 -31.79 -2.38 -13.58
CA LEU A 561 -32.25 -3.42 -14.52
C LEU A 561 -31.41 -4.70 -14.39
N TRP A 562 -30.16 -4.59 -13.94
CA TRP A 562 -29.28 -5.75 -13.80
C TRP A 562 -29.72 -6.72 -12.70
N LEU A 563 -30.38 -6.24 -11.65
CA LEU A 563 -30.87 -7.11 -10.59
C LEU A 563 -31.94 -8.11 -11.08
N PRO A 564 -33.04 -7.67 -11.74
CA PRO A 564 -34.01 -8.60 -12.30
C PRO A 564 -33.42 -9.50 -13.40
N ILE A 565 -32.49 -8.99 -14.23
CA ILE A 565 -31.80 -9.81 -15.24
C ILE A 565 -31.03 -10.95 -14.56
N ALA A 566 -30.27 -10.66 -13.51
CA ALA A 566 -29.52 -11.66 -12.74
C ALA A 566 -30.45 -12.69 -12.07
N VAL A 567 -31.58 -12.24 -11.50
CA VAL A 567 -32.60 -13.14 -10.94
C VAL A 567 -33.18 -14.06 -12.00
N CYS A 568 -33.54 -13.54 -13.17
CA CYS A 568 -34.03 -14.35 -14.28
C CYS A 568 -33.01 -15.40 -14.71
N GLN A 569 -31.74 -15.01 -14.90
CA GLN A 569 -30.69 -15.96 -15.27
C GLN A 569 -30.51 -17.02 -14.20
N TYR A 570 -30.48 -16.65 -12.91
CA TYR A 570 -30.36 -17.58 -11.80
C TYR A 570 -31.49 -18.64 -11.81
N VAL A 571 -32.75 -18.17 -11.90
CA VAL A 571 -33.92 -19.05 -11.94
C VAL A 571 -33.90 -19.96 -13.19
N MET A 572 -33.56 -19.41 -14.35
CA MET A 572 -33.45 -20.19 -15.59
C MET A 572 -32.39 -21.30 -15.51
N THR A 573 -31.25 -20.99 -14.86
CA THR A 573 -30.12 -21.92 -14.74
C THR A 573 -30.37 -22.98 -13.67
N THR A 574 -31.04 -22.63 -12.57
CA THR A 574 -31.15 -23.50 -11.38
C THR A 574 -32.52 -24.14 -11.19
N GLY A 575 -33.58 -23.51 -11.69
CA GLY A 575 -34.97 -23.87 -11.36
C GLY A 575 -35.39 -23.43 -9.94
N ASP A 576 -34.56 -22.70 -9.21
CA ASP A 576 -34.86 -22.25 -7.82
C ASP A 576 -35.74 -21.00 -7.81
N TYR A 577 -37.06 -21.22 -7.94
CA TYR A 577 -38.05 -20.14 -7.77
C TYR A 577 -38.20 -19.68 -6.33
N GLY A 578 -37.64 -20.40 -5.35
CA GLY A 578 -37.68 -20.02 -3.93
C GLY A 578 -36.99 -18.68 -3.64
N ILE A 579 -36.04 -18.28 -4.48
CA ILE A 579 -35.36 -16.98 -4.37
C ILE A 579 -36.35 -15.81 -4.40
N LEU A 580 -37.45 -15.92 -5.15
CA LEU A 580 -38.46 -14.87 -5.30
C LEU A 580 -39.26 -14.61 -4.01
N GLY A 581 -39.30 -15.59 -3.11
CA GLY A 581 -39.95 -15.48 -1.80
C GLY A 581 -39.04 -14.97 -0.68
N LEU A 582 -37.76 -14.80 -0.93
CA LEU A 582 -36.82 -14.34 0.09
C LEU A 582 -37.02 -12.86 0.39
N ARG A 583 -37.04 -12.52 1.69
CA ARG A 583 -37.12 -11.13 2.15
C ARG A 583 -35.73 -10.61 2.49
N THR A 584 -35.39 -9.44 1.96
CA THR A 584 -34.15 -8.72 2.26
C THR A 584 -34.48 -7.34 2.83
N ARG A 585 -33.50 -6.72 3.50
CA ARG A 585 -33.63 -5.33 3.98
C ARG A 585 -33.26 -4.39 2.85
N TYR A 586 -33.94 -3.26 2.76
CA TYR A 586 -33.51 -2.15 1.95
C TYR A 586 -32.27 -1.46 2.52
N ALA A 587 -31.53 -0.75 1.67
CA ALA A 587 -30.51 0.18 2.12
C ALA A 587 -31.17 1.28 2.95
N CYS A 588 -30.77 1.42 4.21
CA CYS A 588 -31.22 2.52 5.06
C CYS A 588 -30.30 3.72 4.83
N GLY A 589 -30.89 4.93 4.77
CA GLY A 589 -30.29 6.19 4.37
C GLY A 589 -28.79 6.38 4.67
N LEU A 590 -28.10 6.92 3.66
CA LEU A 590 -26.74 7.43 3.78
C LEU A 590 -26.74 8.76 4.52
#